data_2671d6b30b611935f4353d2d8cc7e6cc
#
_entry.id   2671d6b30b611935f4353d2d8cc7e6cc
#
_cell.length_a   1.000
_cell.length_b   1.000
_cell.length_c   1.000
_cell.angle_alpha   90.00
_cell.angle_beta   90.00
_cell.angle_gamma   90.00
#
_symmetry.space_group_name_H-M   'P 1'
#
loop_
_entity.id
_entity.type
_entity.pdbx_description
1 polymer ?
#
loop_
_entity_poly.entity_id
_entity_poly.type
_entity_poly.pdbx_seq_one_letter_code
_entity_poly.pdbx_strand_id
1 'polypeptide(L)'
;MYPNYQVFCRQTGFADPAQYRRILDLAWETLIVKDAKVNFDSQLEKLETIIPSADSYDIYGVYPAIDACIALSEVIHSRLSGATLEHAIAVSEISIRTVAMLEMTQAGREMTEDELKALSAIEEEWDIQWEIYRLLADCEERDIELIKGLRADLRETKVSNIGINLEQ
;
A
#
# COMPACT_ATOMS: atom_id res chain seq x y z
N MET A 1 -1.37 3.57 -1.41
CA MET A 1 -2.46 2.97 -0.59
C MET A 1 -2.71 3.69 0.76
N TYR A 2 -1.72 4.28 1.45
CA TYR A 2 -1.96 5.01 2.72
C TYR A 2 -3.07 6.09 2.64
N PRO A 3 -3.20 6.89 1.56
CA PRO A 3 -4.30 7.85 1.45
C PRO A 3 -5.69 7.21 1.53
N ASN A 4 -5.88 5.98 1.02
CA ASN A 4 -7.15 5.26 1.10
C ASN A 4 -7.56 5.05 2.55
N TYR A 5 -6.63 4.52 3.36
CA TYR A 5 -6.85 4.32 4.78
C TYR A 5 -7.10 5.63 5.53
N GLN A 6 -6.32 6.67 5.23
CA GLN A 6 -6.44 7.97 5.89
C GLN A 6 -7.79 8.63 5.65
N VAL A 7 -8.29 8.60 4.40
CA VAL A 7 -9.60 9.17 4.06
C VAL A 7 -10.71 8.38 4.74
N PHE A 8 -10.66 7.05 4.71
CA PHE A 8 -11.61 6.21 5.42
C PHE A 8 -11.67 6.56 6.91
N CYS A 9 -10.53 6.63 7.60
CA CYS A 9 -10.49 6.98 9.02
C CYS A 9 -11.05 8.39 9.30
N ARG A 10 -10.75 9.37 8.43
CA ARG A 10 -11.29 10.73 8.58
C ARG A 10 -12.82 10.79 8.41
N GLN A 11 -13.36 10.01 7.48
CA GLN A 11 -14.80 9.99 7.20
C GLN A 11 -15.59 9.25 8.29
N THR A 12 -15.01 8.21 8.86
CA THR A 12 -15.73 7.31 9.78
C THR A 12 -15.38 7.53 11.25
N GLY A 13 -14.24 8.16 11.54
CA GLY A 13 -13.71 8.23 12.91
C GLY A 13 -13.24 6.88 13.47
N PHE A 14 -12.99 5.88 12.60
CA PHE A 14 -12.67 4.51 12.99
C PHE A 14 -11.41 4.40 13.84
N ALA A 15 -10.30 5.02 13.41
CA ALA A 15 -9.01 4.96 14.09
C ALA A 15 -8.17 6.21 13.79
N ASP A 16 -7.09 6.43 14.57
CA ASP A 16 -6.09 7.43 14.25
C ASP A 16 -5.20 6.94 13.09
N PRO A 17 -5.28 7.55 11.89
CA PRO A 17 -4.47 7.15 10.75
C PRO A 17 -2.95 7.32 10.98
N ALA A 18 -2.56 8.10 11.98
CA ALA A 18 -1.16 8.23 12.35
C ALA A 18 -0.58 6.91 12.90
N GLN A 19 -1.39 6.01 13.42
CA GLN A 19 -0.91 4.69 13.86
C GLN A 19 -0.44 3.86 12.67
N TYR A 20 -1.22 3.76 11.60
CA TYR A 20 -0.80 3.14 10.34
C TYR A 20 0.49 3.78 9.81
N ARG A 21 0.52 5.11 9.78
CA ARG A 21 1.67 5.86 9.28
C ARG A 21 2.95 5.57 10.05
N ARG A 22 2.88 5.50 11.38
CA ARG A 22 4.04 5.13 12.22
C ARG A 22 4.58 3.75 11.89
N ILE A 23 3.71 2.76 11.68
CA ILE A 23 4.12 1.39 11.31
C ILE A 23 4.80 1.39 9.94
N LEU A 24 4.22 2.05 8.96
CA LEU A 24 4.81 2.20 7.61
C LEU A 24 6.18 2.91 7.68
N ASP A 25 6.30 3.94 8.49
CA ASP A 25 7.57 4.67 8.65
C ASP A 25 8.67 3.80 9.28
N LEU A 26 8.33 2.91 10.22
CA LEU A 26 9.27 1.94 10.78
C LEU A 26 9.74 0.94 9.72
N ALA A 27 8.86 0.49 8.82
CA ALA A 27 9.26 -0.38 7.71
C ALA A 27 10.27 0.34 6.79
N TRP A 28 10.02 1.59 6.42
CA TRP A 28 10.96 2.41 5.65
C TRP A 28 12.30 2.60 6.38
N GLU A 29 12.27 2.80 7.69
CA GLU A 29 13.49 3.01 8.48
C GLU A 29 14.42 1.81 8.40
N THR A 30 13.90 0.58 8.37
CA THR A 30 14.73 -0.62 8.21
C THR A 30 15.42 -0.73 6.84
N LEU A 31 14.92 -0.02 5.83
CA LEU A 31 15.58 0.08 4.53
C LEU A 31 16.70 1.14 4.53
N ILE A 32 16.59 2.16 5.35
CA ILE A 32 17.49 3.32 5.39
C ILE A 32 18.57 3.14 6.44
N VAL A 33 18.19 2.72 7.65
CA VAL A 33 19.11 2.55 8.78
C VAL A 33 19.65 1.12 8.83
N LYS A 34 20.98 0.98 8.78
CA LYS A 34 21.62 -0.31 8.93
C LYS A 34 21.40 -0.82 10.36
N ASP A 35 20.99 -2.08 10.48
CA ASP A 35 20.76 -2.75 11.77
C ASP A 35 19.66 -2.09 12.64
N ALA A 36 18.70 -1.41 12.02
CA ALA A 36 17.53 -0.89 12.72
C ALA A 36 16.80 -2.03 13.45
N LYS A 37 16.62 -1.85 14.77
CA LYS A 37 15.93 -2.84 15.61
C LYS A 37 14.47 -2.47 15.73
N VAL A 38 13.63 -3.11 14.95
CA VAL A 38 12.18 -2.96 15.01
C VAL A 38 11.57 -4.30 15.46
N ASN A 39 10.72 -4.26 16.49
CA ASN A 39 9.93 -5.41 16.89
C ASN A 39 8.69 -5.50 15.97
N PHE A 40 8.82 -6.23 14.87
CA PHE A 40 7.77 -6.37 13.86
C PHE A 40 6.58 -7.18 14.35
N ASP A 41 6.74 -8.16 15.26
CA ASP A 41 5.62 -8.88 15.87
C ASP A 41 4.69 -7.89 16.59
N SER A 42 5.26 -7.01 17.42
CA SER A 42 4.49 -5.96 18.11
C SER A 42 3.86 -4.94 17.14
N GLN A 43 4.47 -4.68 15.98
CA GLN A 43 3.86 -3.80 14.98
C GLN A 43 2.71 -4.48 14.26
N LEU A 44 2.80 -5.79 14.01
CA LEU A 44 1.72 -6.58 13.43
C LEU A 44 0.50 -6.62 14.36
N GLU A 45 0.69 -6.90 15.64
CA GLU A 45 -0.38 -6.85 16.66
C GLU A 45 -1.08 -5.47 16.67
N LYS A 46 -0.31 -4.39 16.60
CA LYS A 46 -0.89 -3.02 16.53
C LYS A 46 -1.64 -2.78 15.24
N LEU A 47 -1.14 -3.27 14.10
CA LEU A 47 -1.80 -3.14 12.81
C LEU A 47 -3.14 -3.86 12.82
N GLU A 48 -3.20 -5.09 13.36
CA GLU A 48 -4.43 -5.88 13.48
C GLU A 48 -5.54 -5.11 14.20
N THR A 49 -5.21 -4.30 15.22
CA THR A 49 -6.21 -3.50 15.95
C THR A 49 -6.83 -2.37 15.15
N ILE A 50 -6.24 -2.02 14.01
CA ILE A 50 -6.67 -0.91 13.16
C ILE A 50 -7.10 -1.36 11.76
N ILE A 51 -7.31 -2.65 11.53
CA ILE A 51 -7.94 -3.16 10.31
C ILE A 51 -9.46 -2.99 10.44
N PRO A 52 -10.11 -2.24 9.54
CA PRO A 52 -11.56 -2.11 9.61
C PRO A 52 -12.25 -3.40 9.18
N SER A 53 -13.47 -3.63 9.69
CA SER A 53 -14.31 -4.73 9.25
C SER A 53 -15.30 -4.24 8.20
N ALA A 54 -15.37 -4.92 7.05
CA ALA A 54 -16.31 -4.58 5.98
C ALA A 54 -17.78 -4.63 6.46
N ASP A 55 -18.12 -5.56 7.35
CA ASP A 55 -19.47 -5.71 7.90
C ASP A 55 -19.91 -4.53 8.77
N SER A 56 -18.98 -3.70 9.21
CA SER A 56 -19.26 -2.58 10.10
C SER A 56 -19.54 -1.26 9.37
N TYR A 57 -19.30 -1.20 8.04
CA TYR A 57 -19.36 0.03 7.27
C TYR A 57 -20.01 -0.20 5.90
N ASP A 58 -21.12 0.49 5.66
CA ASP A 58 -21.82 0.47 4.36
C ASP A 58 -21.30 1.60 3.44
N ILE A 59 -19.99 1.65 3.25
CA ILE A 59 -19.31 2.58 2.33
C ILE A 59 -18.21 1.87 1.56
N TYR A 60 -18.09 2.18 0.27
CA TYR A 60 -17.06 1.59 -0.59
C TYR A 60 -15.64 1.75 -0.03
N GLY A 61 -15.34 2.91 0.57
CA GLY A 61 -14.02 3.24 1.11
C GLY A 61 -13.43 2.27 2.14
N VAL A 62 -14.26 1.39 2.71
CA VAL A 62 -13.80 0.34 3.65
C VAL A 62 -12.88 -0.67 2.95
N TYR A 63 -13.18 -1.07 1.72
CA TYR A 63 -12.39 -2.07 0.98
C TYR A 63 -10.98 -1.58 0.64
N PRO A 64 -10.77 -0.39 0.03
CA PRO A 64 -9.42 0.15 -0.16
C PRO A 64 -8.65 0.39 1.14
N ALA A 65 -9.35 0.65 2.26
CA ALA A 65 -8.72 0.79 3.56
C ALA A 65 -8.25 -0.56 4.13
N ILE A 66 -9.02 -1.62 3.97
CA ILE A 66 -8.63 -3.00 4.31
C ILE A 66 -7.43 -3.41 3.45
N ASP A 67 -7.47 -3.20 2.14
CA ASP A 67 -6.38 -3.54 1.22
C ASP A 67 -5.09 -2.81 1.61
N ALA A 68 -5.16 -1.54 2.02
CA ALA A 68 -4.00 -0.82 2.52
C ALA A 68 -3.40 -1.49 3.78
N CYS A 69 -4.23 -1.95 4.71
CA CYS A 69 -3.78 -2.65 5.91
C CYS A 69 -3.18 -4.01 5.58
N ILE A 70 -3.78 -4.78 4.68
CA ILE A 70 -3.26 -6.08 4.23
C ILE A 70 -1.90 -5.89 3.55
N ALA A 71 -1.76 -4.91 2.66
CA ALA A 71 -0.49 -4.61 2.00
C ALA A 71 0.61 -4.26 3.02
N LEU A 72 0.31 -3.49 4.06
CA LEU A 72 1.28 -3.19 5.12
C LEU A 72 1.60 -4.44 5.97
N SER A 73 0.62 -5.31 6.22
CA SER A 73 0.83 -6.60 6.89
C SER A 73 1.80 -7.48 6.09
N GLU A 74 1.64 -7.56 4.75
CA GLU A 74 2.57 -8.29 3.88
C GLU A 74 4.00 -7.75 3.97
N VAL A 75 4.17 -6.42 4.01
CA VAL A 75 5.49 -5.79 4.22
C VAL A 75 6.09 -6.21 5.56
N ILE A 76 5.30 -6.26 6.65
CA ILE A 76 5.77 -6.72 7.96
C ILE A 76 6.15 -8.21 7.92
N HIS A 77 5.31 -9.05 7.33
CA HIS A 77 5.59 -10.49 7.19
C HIS A 77 6.86 -10.76 6.39
N SER A 78 7.16 -9.97 5.36
CA SER A 78 8.43 -10.08 4.62
C SER A 78 9.66 -9.87 5.52
N ARG A 79 9.52 -9.04 6.56
CA ARG A 79 10.61 -8.78 7.53
C ARG A 79 10.73 -9.88 8.59
N LEU A 80 9.65 -10.56 8.90
CA LEU A 80 9.61 -11.65 9.88
C LEU A 80 10.03 -13.00 9.27
N SER A 81 9.53 -13.32 8.07
CA SER A 81 9.75 -14.62 7.42
C SER A 81 11.00 -14.68 6.56
N GLY A 82 11.47 -13.53 6.05
CA GLY A 82 12.52 -13.48 5.04
C GLY A 82 12.07 -13.86 3.62
N ALA A 83 10.80 -14.25 3.41
CA ALA A 83 10.21 -14.56 2.10
C ALA A 83 9.85 -13.29 1.32
N THR A 84 10.84 -12.45 1.05
CA THR A 84 10.65 -11.08 0.55
C THR A 84 9.96 -11.03 -0.81
N LEU A 85 10.27 -11.94 -1.72
CA LEU A 85 9.70 -11.95 -3.07
C LEU A 85 8.20 -12.26 -3.05
N GLU A 86 7.80 -13.29 -2.29
CA GLU A 86 6.39 -13.70 -2.19
C GLU A 86 5.52 -12.56 -1.65
N HIS A 87 5.98 -11.90 -0.59
CA HIS A 87 5.27 -10.77 -0.01
C HIS A 87 5.27 -9.52 -0.92
N ALA A 88 6.34 -9.29 -1.68
CA ALA A 88 6.38 -8.20 -2.66
C ALA A 88 5.36 -8.43 -3.78
N ILE A 89 5.23 -9.66 -4.28
CA ILE A 89 4.20 -10.04 -5.26
C ILE A 89 2.81 -9.82 -4.67
N ALA A 90 2.57 -10.28 -3.43
CA ALA A 90 1.28 -10.09 -2.77
C ALA A 90 0.90 -8.60 -2.64
N VAL A 91 1.84 -7.72 -2.28
CA VAL A 91 1.60 -6.26 -2.21
C VAL A 91 1.25 -5.71 -3.60
N SER A 92 1.95 -6.13 -4.65
CA SER A 92 1.68 -5.75 -6.03
C SER A 92 0.27 -6.16 -6.45
N GLU A 93 -0.11 -7.41 -6.23
CA GLU A 93 -1.43 -7.94 -6.55
C GLU A 93 -2.55 -7.24 -5.79
N ILE A 94 -2.34 -6.91 -4.51
CA ILE A 94 -3.29 -6.15 -3.70
C ILE A 94 -3.52 -4.76 -4.31
N SER A 95 -2.46 -4.07 -4.74
CA SER A 95 -2.60 -2.74 -5.34
C SER A 95 -3.39 -2.79 -6.64
N ILE A 96 -3.07 -3.73 -7.55
CA ILE A 96 -3.80 -3.95 -8.80
C ILE A 96 -5.26 -4.30 -8.52
N ARG A 97 -5.52 -5.20 -7.57
CA ARG A 97 -6.89 -5.58 -7.17
C ARG A 97 -7.70 -4.39 -6.68
N THR A 98 -7.09 -3.51 -5.89
CA THR A 98 -7.77 -2.30 -5.40
C THR A 98 -8.22 -1.40 -6.55
N VAL A 99 -7.38 -1.22 -7.57
CA VAL A 99 -7.71 -0.45 -8.78
C VAL A 99 -8.82 -1.16 -9.56
N ALA A 100 -8.68 -2.46 -9.82
CA ALA A 100 -9.65 -3.25 -10.56
C ALA A 100 -11.04 -3.24 -9.91
N MET A 101 -11.11 -3.31 -8.58
CA MET A 101 -12.39 -3.26 -7.86
C MET A 101 -13.06 -1.89 -7.97
N LEU A 102 -12.29 -0.79 -7.98
CA LEU A 102 -12.85 0.54 -8.21
C LEU A 102 -13.45 0.63 -9.62
N GLU A 103 -12.72 0.19 -10.65
CA GLU A 103 -13.16 0.21 -12.04
C GLU A 103 -14.44 -0.61 -12.24
N MET A 104 -14.50 -1.84 -11.69
CA MET A 104 -15.70 -2.68 -11.73
C MET A 104 -16.88 -2.01 -11.00
N THR A 105 -16.64 -1.37 -9.87
CA THR A 105 -17.67 -0.65 -9.11
C THR A 105 -18.22 0.53 -9.90
N GLN A 106 -17.36 1.31 -10.54
CA GLN A 106 -17.77 2.45 -11.38
C GLN A 106 -18.53 2.00 -12.62
N ALA A 107 -18.11 0.88 -13.22
CA ALA A 107 -18.80 0.26 -14.37
C ALA A 107 -20.15 -0.39 -13.99
N GLY A 108 -20.37 -0.67 -12.70
CA GLY A 108 -21.56 -1.39 -12.21
C GLY A 108 -21.67 -2.84 -12.68
N ARG A 109 -20.54 -3.46 -13.07
CA ARG A 109 -20.46 -4.86 -13.53
C ARG A 109 -19.12 -5.49 -13.24
N GLU A 110 -19.10 -6.81 -13.19
CA GLU A 110 -17.85 -7.57 -13.25
C GLU A 110 -17.18 -7.43 -14.61
N MET A 111 -15.86 -7.51 -14.64
CA MET A 111 -15.02 -7.48 -15.83
C MET A 111 -14.17 -8.74 -15.91
N THR A 112 -13.93 -9.20 -17.13
CA THR A 112 -12.98 -10.28 -17.39
C THR A 112 -11.54 -9.81 -17.20
N GLU A 113 -10.62 -10.74 -17.05
CA GLU A 113 -9.19 -10.43 -16.90
C GLU A 113 -8.64 -9.63 -18.11
N ASP A 114 -9.08 -9.96 -19.33
CA ASP A 114 -8.67 -9.25 -20.55
C ASP A 114 -9.24 -7.83 -20.59
N GLU A 115 -10.48 -7.63 -20.14
CA GLU A 115 -11.06 -6.28 -20.02
C GLU A 115 -10.31 -5.45 -18.98
N LEU A 116 -9.97 -6.03 -17.82
CA LEU A 116 -9.20 -5.34 -16.77
C LEU A 116 -7.80 -4.93 -17.25
N LYS A 117 -7.10 -5.84 -17.95
CA LYS A 117 -5.76 -5.55 -18.51
C LYS A 117 -5.77 -4.43 -19.56
N ALA A 118 -6.90 -4.19 -20.22
CA ALA A 118 -7.06 -3.13 -21.20
C ALA A 118 -7.40 -1.75 -20.59
N LEU A 119 -7.58 -1.66 -19.27
CA LEU A 119 -7.90 -0.40 -18.60
C LEU A 119 -6.64 0.43 -18.37
N SER A 120 -6.70 1.73 -18.72
CA SER A 120 -5.59 2.66 -18.50
C SER A 120 -5.18 2.75 -17.04
N ALA A 121 -6.14 2.69 -16.11
CA ALA A 121 -5.84 2.73 -14.67
C ALA A 121 -5.00 1.52 -14.19
N ILE A 122 -5.22 0.34 -14.78
CA ILE A 122 -4.42 -0.86 -14.50
C ILE A 122 -3.04 -0.74 -15.14
N GLU A 123 -2.95 -0.23 -16.37
CA GLU A 123 -1.69 0.01 -17.06
C GLU A 123 -0.83 1.05 -16.29
N GLU A 124 -1.42 2.16 -15.86
CA GLU A 124 -0.75 3.19 -15.07
C GLU A 124 -0.22 2.64 -13.73
N GLU A 125 -0.98 1.81 -13.03
CA GLU A 125 -0.52 1.16 -11.78
C GLU A 125 0.66 0.21 -12.05
N TRP A 126 0.63 -0.55 -13.14
CA TRP A 126 1.76 -1.39 -13.56
C TRP A 126 2.98 -0.57 -13.92
N ASP A 127 2.82 0.53 -14.64
CA ASP A 127 3.92 1.39 -15.07
C ASP A 127 4.66 1.99 -13.86
N ILE A 128 3.93 2.45 -12.84
CA ILE A 128 4.52 2.94 -11.59
C ILE A 128 5.34 1.84 -10.91
N GLN A 129 4.79 0.62 -10.80
CA GLN A 129 5.49 -0.51 -10.18
C GLN A 129 6.74 -0.90 -10.96
N TRP A 130 6.67 -0.93 -12.30
CA TRP A 130 7.81 -1.21 -13.17
C TRP A 130 8.89 -0.13 -13.12
N GLU A 131 8.51 1.13 -13.02
CA GLU A 131 9.46 2.24 -12.88
C GLU A 131 10.26 2.11 -11.59
N ILE A 132 9.59 1.89 -10.46
CA ILE A 132 10.26 1.66 -9.17
C ILE A 132 11.15 0.41 -9.23
N TYR A 133 10.67 -0.68 -9.81
CA TYR A 133 11.45 -1.90 -9.96
C TYR A 133 12.75 -1.66 -10.76
N ARG A 134 12.67 -0.96 -11.90
CA ARG A 134 13.84 -0.66 -12.73
C ARG A 134 14.86 0.19 -11.99
N LEU A 135 14.40 1.23 -11.28
CA LEU A 135 15.28 2.07 -10.46
C LEU A 135 16.03 1.26 -9.40
N LEU A 136 15.38 0.28 -8.80
CA LEU A 136 15.99 -0.57 -7.77
C LEU A 136 16.83 -1.70 -8.37
N ALA A 137 16.46 -2.26 -9.52
CA ALA A 137 17.17 -3.35 -10.19
C ALA A 137 18.54 -2.90 -10.76
N ASP A 138 18.68 -1.64 -11.12
CA ASP A 138 19.93 -1.05 -11.61
C ASP A 138 20.93 -0.75 -10.48
N CYS A 139 20.51 -0.90 -9.21
CA CYS A 139 21.40 -0.69 -8.07
C CYS A 139 22.24 -1.94 -7.80
N GLU A 140 23.57 -1.85 -7.93
CA GLU A 140 24.49 -2.94 -7.59
C GLU A 140 24.60 -3.17 -6.09
N GLU A 141 24.39 -2.12 -5.30
CA GLU A 141 24.44 -2.14 -3.83
C GLU A 141 23.24 -1.38 -3.24
N ARG A 142 23.06 -1.49 -1.92
CA ARG A 142 22.05 -0.76 -1.18
C ARG A 142 22.30 0.76 -1.30
N ASP A 143 21.58 1.42 -2.18
CA ASP A 143 21.62 2.87 -2.34
C ASP A 143 20.64 3.56 -1.38
N ILE A 144 21.18 4.05 -0.25
CA ILE A 144 20.39 4.71 0.79
C ILE A 144 19.80 6.03 0.31
N GLU A 145 20.50 6.78 -0.53
CA GLU A 145 20.01 8.07 -1.03
C GLU A 145 18.87 7.88 -2.02
N LEU A 146 18.96 6.86 -2.89
CA LEU A 146 17.83 6.47 -3.75
C LEU A 146 16.61 6.08 -2.92
N ILE A 147 16.77 5.25 -1.89
CA ILE A 147 15.67 4.81 -1.03
C ILE A 147 15.03 6.01 -0.30
N LYS A 148 15.83 6.96 0.19
CA LYS A 148 15.32 8.20 0.80
C LYS A 148 14.56 9.07 -0.19
N GLY A 149 15.09 9.19 -1.43
CA GLY A 149 14.43 9.90 -2.52
C GLY A 149 13.06 9.31 -2.83
N LEU A 150 12.98 8.01 -3.10
CA LEU A 150 11.73 7.30 -3.34
C LEU A 150 10.72 7.49 -2.20
N ARG A 151 11.19 7.42 -0.93
CA ARG A 151 10.32 7.66 0.22
C ARG A 151 9.78 9.09 0.24
N ALA A 152 10.59 10.08 -0.10
CA ALA A 152 10.19 11.49 -0.15
C ALA A 152 9.16 11.71 -1.25
N ASP A 153 9.43 11.25 -2.46
CA ASP A 153 8.55 11.39 -3.63
C ASP A 153 7.17 10.75 -3.37
N LEU A 154 7.15 9.53 -2.83
CA LEU A 154 5.91 8.83 -2.48
C LEU A 154 5.13 9.52 -1.35
N ARG A 155 5.78 10.31 -0.50
CA ARG A 155 5.12 11.13 0.52
C ARG A 155 4.54 12.42 -0.05
N GLU A 156 5.24 13.03 -1.01
CA GLU A 156 4.84 14.29 -1.62
C GLU A 156 3.67 14.11 -2.60
N THR A 157 3.58 12.96 -3.25
CA THR A 157 2.52 12.65 -4.22
C THR A 157 1.12 12.80 -3.64
N LYS A 158 0.90 12.45 -2.35
CA LYS A 158 -0.38 12.54 -1.62
C LYS A 158 -1.60 11.95 -2.34
N VAL A 159 -1.38 11.26 -3.45
CA VAL A 159 -2.40 10.61 -4.26
C VAL A 159 -2.27 9.10 -4.08
N SER A 160 -3.39 8.41 -3.98
CA SER A 160 -3.41 6.95 -3.87
C SER A 160 -3.45 6.28 -5.25
N ASN A 161 -3.25 4.96 -5.26
CA ASN A 161 -3.39 4.11 -6.45
C ASN A 161 -4.80 4.12 -7.07
N ILE A 162 -5.81 4.63 -6.40
CA ILE A 162 -7.18 4.83 -6.90
C ILE A 162 -7.55 6.32 -7.01
N GLY A 163 -6.57 7.20 -7.13
CA GLY A 163 -6.78 8.62 -7.40
C GLY A 163 -7.28 9.46 -6.23
N ILE A 164 -7.32 8.92 -4.99
CA ILE A 164 -7.67 9.70 -3.80
C ILE A 164 -6.56 10.71 -3.53
N ASN A 165 -6.90 12.00 -3.53
CA ASN A 165 -5.99 13.09 -3.23
C ASN A 165 -6.28 13.66 -1.83
N LEU A 166 -5.25 13.72 -0.97
CA LEU A 166 -5.36 14.20 0.41
C LEU A 166 -5.45 15.73 0.54
N GLU A 167 -5.21 16.46 -0.55
CA GLU A 167 -5.27 17.94 -0.58
C GLU A 167 -6.66 18.47 -0.92
N GLN A 168 -7.58 17.62 -1.31
CA GLN A 168 -8.99 17.93 -1.55
C GLN A 168 -9.84 17.52 -0.34
#